data_237b78366bb908805adbac93fdd6ec05
#
_entry.id   237b78366bb908805adbac93fdd6ec05
#
_cell.length_a   1.000
_cell.length_b   1.000
_cell.length_c   1.000
_cell.angle_alpha   90.00
_cell.angle_beta   90.00
_cell.angle_gamma   90.00
#
_symmetry.space_group_name_H-M   'P 1'
#
loop_
_entity.id
_entity.type
_entity.pdbx_description
1 polymer ?
#
loop_
_entity_poly.entity_id
_entity_poly.type
_entity_poly.pdbx_seq_one_letter_code
_entity_poly.pdbx_strand_id
1 'polypeptide(L)'
;MYIDLYNNINGVILVCILFVIIMYYRGKYQCNNKNTTNCYRREILGVQYNHIYFFIFMGIFFPSYFWTFQILGLLFELFEMMLDKNEKWTIQNLGGRLSERPKNIKNLIYNFKVYKGMDKYVNPIDKFFNIKNSKLHFWHVSIAEVVTNIISFIIGIKINKYII
;
A
#
# COMPACT_ATOMS: atom_id res chain seq x y z
N MET A 1 -30.37 14.65 -0.62
CA MET A 1 -30.13 13.62 0.42
C MET A 1 -28.61 13.48 0.53
N TYR A 2 -28.00 14.32 1.35
CA TYR A 2 -26.57 14.19 1.63
C TYR A 2 -26.37 12.88 2.40
N ILE A 3 -25.67 11.95 1.80
CA ILE A 3 -25.18 10.80 2.54
C ILE A 3 -24.08 11.37 3.43
N ASP A 4 -24.38 11.51 4.72
CA ASP A 4 -23.43 11.97 5.72
C ASP A 4 -22.43 10.81 5.96
N LEU A 5 -21.55 10.60 5.01
CA LEU A 5 -20.45 9.62 5.12
C LEU A 5 -19.47 10.04 6.22
N TYR A 6 -19.50 11.29 6.61
CA TYR A 6 -18.57 11.93 7.55
C TYR A 6 -18.52 11.30 8.94
N ASN A 7 -19.67 10.82 9.44
CA ASN A 7 -19.77 10.22 10.78
C ASN A 7 -20.25 8.78 10.75
N ASN A 8 -20.18 8.12 9.58
CA ASN A 8 -20.68 6.77 9.44
C ASN A 8 -19.55 5.74 9.72
N ILE A 9 -19.44 5.33 10.98
CA ILE A 9 -18.50 4.27 11.40
C ILE A 9 -18.71 2.97 10.60
N ASN A 10 -19.94 2.66 10.20
CA ASN A 10 -20.23 1.47 9.39
C ASN A 10 -19.58 1.58 8.00
N GLY A 11 -19.52 2.79 7.43
CA GLY A 11 -18.80 3.04 6.20
C GLY A 11 -17.30 2.80 6.34
N VAL A 12 -16.70 3.25 7.44
CA VAL A 12 -15.28 2.99 7.75
C VAL A 12 -15.01 1.49 7.88
N ILE A 13 -15.85 0.77 8.65
CA ILE A 13 -15.72 -0.67 8.84
C ILE A 13 -15.84 -1.39 7.50
N LEU A 14 -16.84 -1.05 6.67
CA LEU A 14 -17.03 -1.67 5.36
C LEU A 14 -15.81 -1.49 4.46
N VAL A 15 -15.25 -0.27 4.39
CA VAL A 15 -14.05 0.00 3.59
C VAL A 15 -12.85 -0.80 4.08
N CYS A 16 -12.65 -0.89 5.40
CA CYS A 16 -11.57 -1.71 5.96
C CYS A 16 -11.72 -3.19 5.61
N ILE A 17 -12.94 -3.74 5.70
CA ILE A 17 -13.21 -5.13 5.32
C ILE A 17 -12.92 -5.35 3.84
N LEU A 18 -13.43 -4.48 2.97
CA LEU A 18 -13.19 -4.56 1.52
C LEU A 18 -11.70 -4.45 1.19
N PHE A 19 -10.97 -3.56 1.86
CA PHE A 19 -9.53 -3.44 1.69
C PHE A 19 -8.82 -4.75 2.01
N VAL A 20 -9.10 -5.37 3.17
CA VAL A 20 -8.50 -6.65 3.57
C VAL A 20 -8.81 -7.76 2.56
N ILE A 21 -10.07 -7.85 2.10
CA ILE A 21 -10.49 -8.84 1.09
C ILE A 21 -9.72 -8.64 -0.21
N ILE A 22 -9.63 -7.40 -0.70
CA ILE A 22 -8.91 -7.07 -1.94
C ILE A 22 -7.42 -7.40 -1.81
N MET A 23 -6.79 -7.04 -0.69
CA MET A 23 -5.39 -7.32 -0.45
C MET A 23 -5.12 -8.82 -0.37
N TYR A 24 -5.96 -9.58 0.33
CA TYR A 24 -5.88 -11.04 0.38
C TYR A 24 -6.02 -11.66 -1.02
N TYR A 25 -7.05 -11.26 -1.77
CA TYR A 25 -7.28 -11.77 -3.11
C TYR A 25 -6.11 -11.48 -4.05
N ARG A 26 -5.60 -10.27 -4.04
CA ARG A 26 -4.44 -9.87 -4.85
C ARG A 26 -3.19 -10.66 -4.45
N GLY A 27 -2.88 -10.75 -3.16
CA GLY A 27 -1.74 -11.52 -2.69
C GLY A 27 -1.83 -12.98 -3.09
N LYS A 28 -2.95 -13.62 -2.78
CA LYS A 28 -3.15 -15.06 -2.97
C LYS A 28 -3.25 -15.49 -4.43
N TYR A 29 -3.99 -14.75 -5.25
CA TYR A 29 -4.33 -15.19 -6.60
C TYR A 29 -3.56 -14.44 -7.70
N GLN A 30 -3.28 -13.18 -7.52
CA GLN A 30 -2.56 -12.41 -8.52
C GLN A 30 -1.04 -12.45 -8.33
N CYS A 31 -0.57 -12.54 -7.10
CA CYS A 31 0.83 -12.51 -6.74
C CYS A 31 1.42 -13.87 -6.36
N ASN A 32 0.74 -14.95 -6.67
CA ASN A 32 1.21 -16.30 -6.31
C ASN A 32 1.99 -17.01 -7.44
N ASN A 33 1.86 -16.56 -8.67
CA ASN A 33 2.49 -17.22 -9.82
C ASN A 33 3.72 -16.45 -10.30
N LYS A 34 4.86 -17.14 -10.48
CA LYS A 34 6.11 -16.55 -10.97
C LYS A 34 6.00 -15.84 -12.32
N ASN A 35 5.00 -16.21 -13.12
CA ASN A 35 4.78 -15.69 -14.46
C ASN A 35 3.72 -14.59 -14.55
N THR A 36 3.11 -14.18 -13.43
CA THR A 36 2.09 -13.14 -13.48
C THR A 36 2.73 -11.76 -13.61
N THR A 37 2.46 -11.12 -14.73
CA THR A 37 2.81 -9.73 -15.01
C THR A 37 2.05 -8.74 -14.12
N ASN A 38 1.06 -9.19 -13.37
CA ASN A 38 0.11 -8.35 -12.64
C ASN A 38 0.52 -8.02 -11.19
N CYS A 39 1.57 -8.67 -10.69
CA CYS A 39 2.09 -8.44 -9.34
C CYS A 39 3.29 -7.49 -9.37
N TYR A 40 3.10 -6.34 -10.01
CA TYR A 40 4.11 -5.29 -9.97
C TYR A 40 3.85 -4.35 -8.80
N ARG A 41 4.88 -4.14 -8.04
CA ARG A 41 4.94 -3.04 -7.12
C ARG A 41 5.12 -1.75 -7.92
N ARG A 42 4.08 -0.93 -7.98
CA ARG A 42 4.15 0.42 -8.56
C ARG A 42 4.51 1.37 -7.44
N GLU A 43 5.71 1.94 -7.54
CA GLU A 43 6.26 2.81 -6.50
C GLU A 43 6.70 4.15 -7.06
N ILE A 44 6.56 5.18 -6.23
CA ILE A 44 7.27 6.46 -6.37
C ILE A 44 8.24 6.54 -5.19
N LEU A 45 9.53 6.65 -5.49
CA LEU A 45 10.56 6.78 -4.47
C LEU A 45 10.51 5.70 -3.37
N GLY A 46 10.13 4.47 -3.74
CA GLY A 46 10.01 3.36 -2.81
C GLY A 46 8.70 3.29 -2.00
N VAL A 47 7.75 4.19 -2.27
CA VAL A 47 6.41 4.20 -1.67
C VAL A 47 5.40 3.66 -2.68
N GLN A 48 4.54 2.75 -2.25
CA GLN A 48 3.50 2.18 -3.10
C GLN A 48 2.39 3.21 -3.39
N TYR A 49 1.96 3.30 -4.66
CA TYR A 49 0.85 4.17 -5.05
C TYR A 49 -0.45 3.90 -4.29
N ASN A 50 -0.67 2.64 -3.92
CA ASN A 50 -1.89 2.27 -3.20
C ASN A 50 -2.04 3.06 -1.91
N HIS A 51 -0.94 3.31 -1.17
CA HIS A 51 -0.95 4.13 0.04
C HIS A 51 -1.38 5.56 -0.27
N ILE A 52 -0.82 6.17 -1.32
CA ILE A 52 -1.14 7.54 -1.70
C ILE A 52 -2.64 7.66 -2.03
N TYR A 53 -3.13 6.85 -2.97
CA TYR A 53 -4.52 6.95 -3.42
C TYR A 53 -5.53 6.58 -2.34
N PHE A 54 -5.25 5.50 -1.59
CA PHE A 54 -6.14 5.06 -0.53
C PHE A 54 -6.30 6.14 0.55
N PHE A 55 -5.20 6.70 1.04
CA PHE A 55 -5.26 7.70 2.11
C PHE A 55 -5.79 9.06 1.63
N ILE A 56 -5.55 9.47 0.38
CA ILE A 56 -6.24 10.64 -0.20
C ILE A 56 -7.75 10.39 -0.22
N PHE A 57 -8.18 9.24 -0.72
CA PHE A 57 -9.59 8.88 -0.79
C PHE A 57 -10.23 8.88 0.62
N MET A 58 -9.57 8.26 1.60
CA MET A 58 -10.06 8.25 2.99
C MET A 58 -10.14 9.66 3.57
N GLY A 59 -9.18 10.54 3.29
CA GLY A 59 -9.21 11.93 3.72
C GLY A 59 -10.33 12.75 3.08
N ILE A 60 -10.72 12.43 1.84
CA ILE A 60 -11.87 13.08 1.18
C ILE A 60 -13.18 12.63 1.80
N PHE A 61 -13.39 11.34 2.00
CA PHE A 61 -14.68 10.78 2.39
C PHE A 61 -14.88 10.63 3.89
N PHE A 62 -13.79 10.53 4.66
CA PHE A 62 -13.82 10.28 6.10
C PHE A 62 -12.86 11.20 6.89
N PRO A 63 -12.92 12.52 6.69
CA PRO A 63 -11.93 13.45 7.28
C PRO A 63 -11.87 13.41 8.81
N SER A 64 -12.98 13.09 9.48
CA SER A 64 -13.08 12.98 10.94
C SER A 64 -12.34 11.76 11.52
N TYR A 65 -12.00 10.78 10.70
CA TYR A 65 -11.38 9.53 11.11
C TYR A 65 -9.86 9.49 10.87
N PHE A 66 -9.21 10.66 10.87
CA PHE A 66 -7.76 10.76 10.64
C PHE A 66 -6.97 9.79 11.51
N TRP A 67 -7.11 9.88 12.82
CA TRP A 67 -6.35 9.03 13.74
C TRP A 67 -6.67 7.54 13.59
N THR A 68 -7.91 7.21 13.32
CA THR A 68 -8.32 5.81 13.07
C THR A 68 -7.54 5.23 11.89
N PHE A 69 -7.50 5.95 10.76
CA PHE A 69 -6.79 5.46 9.57
C PHE A 69 -5.27 5.47 9.75
N GLN A 70 -4.69 6.42 10.51
CA GLN A 70 -3.26 6.39 10.79
C GLN A 70 -2.87 5.20 11.68
N ILE A 71 -3.66 4.90 12.71
CA ILE A 71 -3.44 3.73 13.58
C ILE A 71 -3.60 2.44 12.77
N LEU A 72 -4.64 2.32 11.95
CA LEU A 72 -4.84 1.15 11.08
C LEU A 72 -3.71 0.98 10.08
N GLY A 73 -3.23 2.08 9.47
CA GLY A 73 -2.07 2.06 8.58
C GLY A 73 -0.82 1.56 9.28
N LEU A 74 -0.53 2.06 10.48
CA LEU A 74 0.60 1.60 11.27
C LEU A 74 0.48 0.12 11.66
N LEU A 75 -0.69 -0.31 12.09
CA LEU A 75 -0.95 -1.73 12.40
C LEU A 75 -0.77 -2.62 11.17
N PHE A 76 -1.14 -2.13 9.99
CA PHE A 76 -0.94 -2.84 8.74
C PHE A 76 0.55 -3.02 8.42
N GLU A 77 1.37 -1.98 8.58
CA GLU A 77 2.83 -2.07 8.43
C GLU A 77 3.47 -3.05 9.41
N LEU A 78 3.01 -3.06 10.67
CA LEU A 78 3.46 -4.04 11.66
C LEU A 78 3.06 -5.47 11.26
N PHE A 79 1.88 -5.64 10.70
CA PHE A 79 1.43 -6.92 10.17
C PHE A 79 2.31 -7.37 8.98
N GLU A 80 2.60 -6.48 8.03
CA GLU A 80 3.51 -6.77 6.92
C GLU A 80 4.92 -7.15 7.41
N MET A 81 5.43 -6.50 8.46
CA MET A 81 6.70 -6.89 9.09
C MET A 81 6.65 -8.32 9.66
N MET A 82 5.52 -8.72 10.25
CA MET A 82 5.34 -10.10 10.73
C MET A 82 5.30 -11.10 9.57
N LEU A 83 4.64 -10.75 8.47
CA LEU A 83 4.56 -11.56 7.27
C LEU A 83 5.94 -11.74 6.64
N ASP A 84 6.73 -10.68 6.56
CA ASP A 84 8.09 -10.72 6.00
C ASP A 84 9.02 -11.62 6.82
N LYS A 85 8.93 -11.59 8.15
CA LYS A 85 9.66 -12.51 9.03
C LYS A 85 9.29 -13.97 8.82
N ASN A 86 8.06 -14.26 8.39
CA ASN A 86 7.52 -15.59 8.15
C ASN A 86 7.35 -15.89 6.64
N GLU A 87 8.33 -15.52 5.83
CA GLU A 87 8.28 -15.55 4.36
C GLU A 87 7.68 -16.85 3.80
N LYS A 88 8.14 -18.04 4.26
CA LYS A 88 7.65 -19.31 3.74
C LYS A 88 6.15 -19.50 3.97
N TRP A 89 5.70 -19.25 5.19
CA TRP A 89 4.30 -19.36 5.55
C TRP A 89 3.44 -18.35 4.76
N THR A 90 3.93 -17.12 4.64
CA THR A 90 3.26 -16.03 3.92
C THR A 90 3.05 -16.39 2.47
N ILE A 91 4.08 -16.87 1.77
CA ILE A 91 3.98 -17.28 0.37
C ILE A 91 2.97 -18.41 0.18
N GLN A 92 2.97 -19.40 1.08
CA GLN A 92 2.08 -20.55 0.99
C GLN A 92 0.61 -20.18 1.20
N ASN A 93 0.33 -19.29 2.16
CA ASN A 93 -1.02 -19.00 2.60
C ASN A 93 -1.62 -17.73 2.00
N LEU A 94 -0.81 -16.67 1.87
CA LEU A 94 -1.25 -15.35 1.43
C LEU A 94 -0.70 -14.97 0.04
N GLY A 95 0.27 -15.69 -0.48
CA GLY A 95 0.94 -15.33 -1.72
C GLY A 95 1.92 -14.16 -1.54
N GLY A 96 2.00 -13.27 -2.51
CA GLY A 96 2.87 -12.08 -2.44
C GLY A 96 4.32 -12.36 -2.85
N ARG A 97 4.56 -13.46 -3.56
CA ARG A 97 5.89 -13.84 -4.03
C ARG A 97 6.45 -12.83 -5.02
N LEU A 98 7.75 -12.61 -4.94
CA LEU A 98 8.52 -11.92 -5.97
C LEU A 98 8.25 -12.51 -7.35
N SER A 99 7.62 -11.73 -8.24
CA SER A 99 7.60 -12.05 -9.65
C SER A 99 8.93 -11.60 -10.28
N GLU A 100 9.61 -12.50 -10.98
CA GLU A 100 10.73 -12.10 -11.83
C GLU A 100 10.18 -11.11 -12.86
N ARG A 101 10.74 -9.91 -12.93
CA ARG A 101 10.33 -8.91 -13.91
C ARG A 101 10.50 -9.45 -15.31
N PRO A 102 9.50 -9.28 -16.21
CA PRO A 102 9.75 -9.47 -17.62
C PRO A 102 10.84 -8.49 -18.07
N LYS A 103 11.88 -9.03 -18.71
CA LYS A 103 13.03 -8.25 -19.20
C LYS A 103 12.67 -7.13 -20.18
N ASN A 104 11.44 -7.07 -20.66
CA ASN A 104 10.99 -6.26 -21.80
C ASN A 104 9.97 -5.17 -21.48
N ILE A 105 9.74 -4.76 -20.23
CA ILE A 105 8.87 -3.61 -19.98
C ILE A 105 9.64 -2.33 -20.29
N LYS A 106 9.75 -1.99 -21.58
CA LYS A 106 10.36 -0.75 -22.03
C LYS A 106 9.45 0.48 -21.90
N ASN A 107 8.15 0.30 -21.79
CA ASN A 107 7.18 1.39 -21.85
C ASN A 107 6.13 1.22 -20.76
N LEU A 108 6.44 1.58 -19.52
CA LEU A 108 5.36 1.97 -18.62
C LEU A 108 5.11 3.46 -18.85
N ILE A 109 3.93 3.69 -19.38
CA ILE A 109 3.26 4.93 -19.75
C ILE A 109 3.38 5.85 -18.55
N TYR A 110 3.83 6.58 -18.10
CA TYR A 110 4.20 7.53 -17.08
C TYR A 110 5.70 7.37 -16.76
N ASN A 111 6.43 8.44 -16.87
CA ASN A 111 7.85 8.61 -16.54
C ASN A 111 8.29 8.18 -15.12
N PHE A 112 7.58 7.24 -14.54
CA PHE A 112 7.91 6.62 -13.28
C PHE A 112 8.90 5.51 -13.57
N LYS A 113 10.13 5.71 -13.16
CA LYS A 113 11.16 4.70 -13.22
C LYS A 113 10.67 3.48 -12.45
N VAL A 114 10.19 2.48 -13.17
CA VAL A 114 10.07 1.13 -12.61
C VAL A 114 11.51 0.69 -12.40
N TYR A 115 11.96 0.73 -11.16
CA TYR A 115 13.33 0.40 -10.85
C TYR A 115 13.60 -1.05 -11.20
N LYS A 116 14.49 -1.24 -12.16
CA LYS A 116 15.05 -2.55 -12.50
C LYS A 116 15.89 -2.97 -11.29
N GLY A 117 15.52 -4.05 -10.64
CA GLY A 117 16.22 -4.50 -9.44
C GLY A 117 15.72 -3.76 -8.19
N MET A 118 14.52 -4.12 -7.73
CA MET A 118 13.95 -3.60 -6.49
C MET A 118 14.79 -3.92 -5.26
N ASP A 119 15.67 -4.90 -5.37
CA ASP A 119 16.66 -5.26 -4.34
C ASP A 119 17.65 -4.14 -4.01
N LYS A 120 17.68 -3.07 -4.80
CA LYS A 120 18.71 -2.02 -4.67
C LYS A 120 18.17 -0.66 -4.23
N TYR A 121 16.88 -0.39 -4.36
CA TYR A 121 16.34 0.90 -3.95
C TYR A 121 15.63 0.79 -2.61
N VAL A 122 16.17 1.46 -1.63
CA VAL A 122 15.55 1.68 -0.33
C VAL A 122 15.25 3.16 -0.21
N ASN A 123 14.01 3.49 0.16
CA ASN A 123 13.66 4.88 0.45
C ASN A 123 14.61 5.46 1.51
N PRO A 124 15.04 6.73 1.40
CA PRO A 124 15.93 7.35 2.39
C PRO A 124 15.41 7.28 3.82
N ILE A 125 14.09 7.38 4.03
CA ILE A 125 13.46 7.26 5.35
C ILE A 125 13.62 5.83 5.86
N ASP A 126 13.30 4.83 5.05
CA ASP A 126 13.45 3.42 5.42
C ASP A 126 14.91 3.07 5.69
N LYS A 127 15.83 3.62 4.90
CA LYS A 127 17.27 3.48 5.13
C LYS A 127 17.70 4.06 6.48
N PHE A 128 17.19 5.22 6.85
CA PHE A 128 17.48 5.84 8.15
C PHE A 128 17.02 4.97 9.32
N PHE A 129 15.88 4.30 9.19
CA PHE A 129 15.34 3.36 10.20
C PHE A 129 15.89 1.93 10.06
N ASN A 130 16.89 1.69 9.21
CA ASN A 130 17.45 0.36 8.95
C ASN A 130 16.41 -0.69 8.48
N ILE A 131 15.34 -0.26 7.84
CA ILE A 131 14.38 -1.16 7.21
C ILE A 131 15.05 -1.79 6.00
N LYS A 132 15.14 -3.12 6.00
CA LYS A 132 15.70 -3.90 4.89
C LYS A 132 14.64 -4.11 3.82
N ASN A 133 15.06 -4.18 2.55
CA ASN A 133 14.17 -4.61 1.49
C ASN A 133 13.61 -5.99 1.78
N SER A 134 12.29 -6.09 1.76
CA SER A 134 11.60 -7.36 1.85
C SER A 134 11.81 -8.19 0.59
N LYS A 135 11.91 -9.52 0.76
CA LYS A 135 11.84 -10.48 -0.34
C LYS A 135 10.42 -10.68 -0.84
N LEU A 136 9.43 -10.23 -0.06
CA LEU A 136 8.03 -10.26 -0.41
C LEU A 136 7.67 -8.96 -1.12
N HIS A 137 7.34 -9.01 -2.41
CA HIS A 137 6.99 -7.81 -3.17
C HIS A 137 5.71 -7.15 -2.73
N PHE A 138 4.77 -7.93 -2.24
CA PHE A 138 3.44 -7.47 -1.94
C PHE A 138 3.31 -7.06 -0.47
N TRP A 139 3.95 -7.80 0.41
CA TRP A 139 3.95 -7.58 1.86
C TRP A 139 5.29 -6.97 2.26
N HIS A 140 5.35 -5.66 2.30
CA HIS A 140 6.59 -4.95 2.55
C HIS A 140 6.37 -3.81 3.53
N VAL A 141 7.04 -3.90 4.66
CA VAL A 141 7.04 -2.84 5.65
C VAL A 141 7.86 -1.63 5.19
N SER A 142 7.29 -0.44 5.35
CA SER A 142 7.96 0.81 5.00
C SER A 142 7.52 1.96 5.92
N ILE A 143 8.47 2.55 6.62
CA ILE A 143 8.22 3.76 7.42
C ILE A 143 7.89 4.95 6.52
N ALA A 144 8.46 4.98 5.31
CA ALA A 144 8.13 6.00 4.33
C ALA A 144 6.65 5.93 3.91
N GLU A 145 6.03 4.74 3.89
CA GLU A 145 4.61 4.57 3.63
C GLU A 145 3.76 5.13 4.77
N VAL A 146 4.16 4.94 6.02
CA VAL A 146 3.48 5.57 7.18
C VAL A 146 3.48 7.10 7.07
N VAL A 147 4.64 7.70 6.76
CA VAL A 147 4.73 9.16 6.57
C VAL A 147 3.86 9.62 5.39
N THR A 148 3.87 8.85 4.31
CA THR A 148 3.05 9.14 3.12
C THR A 148 1.57 9.03 3.41
N ASN A 149 1.13 8.09 4.24
CA ASN A 149 -0.26 7.95 4.67
C ASN A 149 -0.77 9.23 5.34
N ILE A 150 0.03 9.80 6.25
CA ILE A 150 -0.29 11.07 6.94
C ILE A 150 -0.47 12.20 5.92
N ILE A 151 0.53 12.40 5.05
CA ILE A 151 0.53 13.47 4.06
C ILE A 151 -0.65 13.32 3.10
N SER A 152 -0.87 12.12 2.59
CA SER A 152 -1.93 11.80 1.64
C SER A 152 -3.32 12.03 2.25
N PHE A 153 -3.52 11.65 3.50
CA PHE A 153 -4.79 11.88 4.19
C PHE A 153 -5.06 13.39 4.39
N ILE A 154 -4.03 14.16 4.78
CA ILE A 154 -4.15 15.62 4.93
C ILE A 154 -4.49 16.29 3.59
N ILE A 155 -3.89 15.82 2.49
CA ILE A 155 -4.24 16.27 1.14
C ILE A 155 -5.72 15.98 0.86
N GLY A 156 -6.19 14.78 1.19
CA GLY A 156 -7.60 14.40 1.06
C GLY A 156 -8.55 15.31 1.85
N ILE A 157 -8.21 15.63 3.10
CA ILE A 157 -8.98 16.59 3.91
C ILE A 157 -9.04 17.96 3.24
N LYS A 158 -7.92 18.44 2.71
CA LYS A 158 -7.89 19.72 2.01
C LYS A 158 -8.79 19.69 0.77
N ILE A 159 -8.68 18.65 -0.05
CA ILE A 159 -9.53 18.48 -1.25
C ILE A 159 -11.01 18.49 -0.84
N ASN A 160 -11.39 17.74 0.21
CA ASN A 160 -12.75 17.73 0.72
C ASN A 160 -13.30 19.15 1.00
N LYS A 161 -12.51 20.00 1.68
CA LYS A 161 -12.91 21.39 1.99
C LYS A 161 -13.14 22.27 0.77
N TYR A 162 -12.62 21.91 -0.41
CA TYR A 162 -12.83 22.65 -1.65
C TYR A 162 -13.98 22.09 -2.49
N ILE A 163 -14.39 20.85 -2.26
CA ILE A 163 -15.45 20.18 -3.03
C ILE A 163 -16.82 20.32 -2.35
N ILE A 164 -16.83 20.42 -1.04
CA ILE A 164 -18.05 20.53 -0.19
C ILE A 164 -18.10 21.89 0.44
#